data_049ed3123d4c34f28a6b455d689edcb8
#
_entry.id   049ed3123d4c34f28a6b455d689edcb8
#
_cell.length_a   1.000
_cell.length_b   1.000
_cell.length_c   1.000
_cell.angle_alpha   90.00
_cell.angle_beta   90.00
_cell.angle_gamma   90.00
#
_symmetry.space_group_name_H-M   'P 1'
#
loop_
_entity.id
_entity.type
_entity.pdbx_description
1 polymer ?
#
loop_
_entity_poly.entity_id
_entity_poly.type
_entity_poly.pdbx_seq_one_letter_code
_entity_poly.pdbx_strand_id
1 'polypeptide(L)'
;MNFKVKTTAVLGSGVMGSGIACHLANVGIDVLMLDIQPKDKSIKNRNIIADDALNNAIKSKPNPLYKKEYASRITTGNFDDDFEKIKKTLYHHSGIIISIN
;
A
#
# COMPACT_ATOMS: atom_id res chain seq x y z
N MET A 1 3.16 -26.82 7.30
CA MET A 1 4.13 -25.75 7.05
C MET A 1 3.51 -24.40 7.40
N ASN A 2 4.13 -23.71 8.34
CA ASN A 2 3.63 -22.41 8.77
C ASN A 2 4.32 -21.30 7.99
N PHE A 3 3.71 -20.92 6.88
CA PHE A 3 4.20 -19.80 6.10
C PHE A 3 3.39 -18.56 6.48
N LYS A 4 4.06 -17.57 7.09
CA LYS A 4 3.40 -16.32 7.46
C LYS A 4 4.05 -15.16 6.72
N VAL A 5 3.25 -14.48 5.91
CA VAL A 5 3.65 -13.22 5.31
C VAL A 5 3.26 -12.12 6.30
N LYS A 6 4.23 -11.33 6.75
CA LYS A 6 4.00 -10.24 7.71
C LYS A 6 3.95 -8.88 7.05
N THR A 7 4.66 -8.70 5.95
CA THR A 7 4.73 -7.41 5.27
C THR A 7 4.60 -7.63 3.77
N THR A 8 4.02 -6.66 3.10
CA THR A 8 3.84 -6.70 1.65
C THR A 8 4.05 -5.29 1.10
N ALA A 9 4.79 -5.17 0.02
CA ALA A 9 4.85 -3.93 -0.75
C ALA A 9 3.96 -4.10 -1.99
N VAL A 10 2.97 -3.22 -2.14
CA VAL A 10 2.08 -3.18 -3.30
C VAL A 10 2.56 -2.04 -4.19
N LEU A 11 3.04 -2.37 -5.38
CA LEU A 11 3.57 -1.40 -6.33
C LEU A 11 2.48 -1.01 -7.31
N GLY A 12 1.93 0.17 -7.13
CA GLY A 12 0.78 0.67 -7.86
C GLY A 12 -0.43 0.77 -6.95
N SER A 13 -1.10 1.90 -6.99
CA SER A 13 -2.32 2.11 -6.21
C SER A 13 -3.55 1.97 -7.12
N GLY A 14 -4.42 2.94 -7.24
CA GLY A 14 -5.63 2.79 -8.04
C GLY A 14 -6.61 1.81 -7.42
N VAL A 15 -7.60 1.39 -8.20
CA VAL A 15 -8.69 0.53 -7.68
C VAL A 15 -8.17 -0.86 -7.32
N MET A 16 -7.38 -1.47 -8.21
CA MET A 16 -6.88 -2.82 -7.95
C MET A 16 -5.84 -2.84 -6.84
N GLY A 17 -4.85 -1.94 -6.89
CA GLY A 17 -3.79 -1.90 -5.88
C GLY A 17 -4.31 -1.57 -4.49
N SER A 18 -5.18 -0.57 -4.38
CA SER A 18 -5.77 -0.21 -3.09
C SER A 18 -6.70 -1.32 -2.58
N GLY A 19 -7.40 -2.02 -3.46
CA GLY A 19 -8.24 -3.15 -3.07
C GLY A 19 -7.42 -4.30 -2.50
N ILE A 20 -6.29 -4.62 -3.14
CA ILE A 20 -5.38 -5.64 -2.64
C ILE A 20 -4.79 -5.23 -1.29
N ALA A 21 -4.38 -3.96 -1.16
CA ALA A 21 -3.84 -3.47 0.10
C ALA A 21 -4.85 -3.59 1.24
N CYS A 22 -6.10 -3.23 1.00
CA CYS A 22 -7.16 -3.36 2.00
C CYS A 22 -7.41 -4.83 2.36
N HIS A 23 -7.44 -5.72 1.36
CA HIS A 23 -7.62 -7.15 1.62
C HIS A 23 -6.50 -7.70 2.52
N LEU A 24 -5.25 -7.34 2.24
CA LEU A 24 -4.12 -7.77 3.05
C LEU A 24 -4.19 -7.20 4.46
N ALA A 25 -4.58 -5.94 4.60
CA ALA A 25 -4.75 -5.31 5.91
C ALA A 25 -5.82 -6.02 6.74
N ASN A 26 -6.91 -6.48 6.08
CA ASN A 26 -7.97 -7.22 6.76
C ASN A 26 -7.47 -8.51 7.42
N VAL A 27 -6.47 -9.15 6.83
CA VAL A 27 -5.95 -10.41 7.36
C VAL A 27 -4.71 -10.21 8.23
N GLY A 28 -4.40 -8.97 8.60
CA GLY A 28 -3.36 -8.67 9.58
C GLY A 28 -1.98 -8.45 9.01
N ILE A 29 -1.87 -8.19 7.72
CA ILE A 29 -0.58 -7.96 7.05
C ILE A 29 -0.33 -6.45 6.96
N ASP A 30 0.89 -6.04 7.33
CA ASP A 30 1.32 -4.65 7.12
C ASP A 30 1.63 -4.45 5.64
N VAL A 31 1.12 -3.35 5.08
CA VAL A 31 1.21 -3.08 3.65
C VAL A 31 1.90 -1.75 3.41
N LEU A 32 2.89 -1.75 2.53
CA LEU A 32 3.47 -0.54 1.98
C LEU A 32 2.93 -0.38 0.57
N MET A 33 2.04 0.59 0.35
CA MET A 33 1.44 0.84 -0.96
C MET A 33 2.10 2.05 -1.61
N LEU A 34 2.77 1.82 -2.73
CA LEU A 34 3.56 2.84 -3.41
C LEU A 34 2.97 3.18 -4.77
N ASP A 35 3.16 4.41 -5.17
CA ASP A 35 2.82 4.86 -6.52
C ASP A 35 3.81 5.95 -6.94
N ILE A 36 3.61 6.50 -8.12
CA ILE A 36 4.47 7.57 -8.63
C ILE A 36 4.22 8.86 -7.84
N GLN A 37 5.20 9.76 -7.88
CA GLN A 37 5.00 11.11 -7.39
C GLN A 37 4.10 11.89 -8.35
N PRO A 38 3.37 12.92 -7.86
CA PRO A 38 2.62 13.78 -8.75
C PRO A 38 3.56 14.52 -9.70
N LYS A 39 3.15 14.69 -10.95
CA LYS A 39 3.94 15.41 -11.94
C LYS A 39 4.03 16.90 -11.65
N ASP A 40 3.02 17.44 -10.99
CA ASP A 40 2.98 18.85 -10.62
C ASP A 40 3.80 19.08 -9.36
N LYS A 41 4.93 19.75 -9.52
CA LYS A 41 5.86 20.01 -8.42
C LYS A 41 5.32 21.01 -7.38
N SER A 42 4.24 21.73 -7.69
CA SER A 42 3.61 22.60 -6.71
C SER A 42 2.86 21.82 -5.63
N ILE A 43 2.57 20.55 -5.87
CA ILE A 43 1.94 19.67 -4.89
C ILE A 43 3.00 19.24 -3.89
N LYS A 44 2.81 19.62 -2.61
CA LYS A 44 3.81 19.34 -1.56
C LYS A 44 3.80 17.89 -1.10
N ASN A 45 2.63 17.24 -1.13
CA ASN A 45 2.54 15.85 -0.70
C ASN A 45 3.02 14.94 -1.84
N ARG A 46 4.22 14.40 -1.70
CA ARG A 46 4.83 13.53 -2.70
C ARG A 46 4.14 12.18 -2.80
N ASN A 47 3.33 11.82 -1.82
CA ASN A 47 2.61 10.54 -1.75
C ASN A 47 1.13 10.70 -2.11
N ILE A 48 0.73 11.85 -2.67
CA ILE A 48 -0.69 12.18 -2.83
C ILE A 48 -1.43 11.15 -3.68
N ILE A 49 -0.78 10.56 -4.67
CA ILE A 49 -1.44 9.58 -5.54
C ILE A 49 -1.82 8.34 -4.74
N ALA A 50 -0.91 7.82 -3.95
CA ALA A 50 -1.19 6.66 -3.09
C ALA A 50 -2.17 7.04 -1.97
N ASP A 51 -2.03 8.21 -1.36
CA ASP A 51 -2.93 8.69 -0.31
C ASP A 51 -4.36 8.84 -0.82
N ASP A 52 -4.53 9.44 -1.99
CA ASP A 52 -5.85 9.61 -2.59
C ASP A 52 -6.48 8.26 -2.95
N ALA A 53 -5.68 7.34 -3.46
CA ALA A 53 -6.18 6.00 -3.79
C ALA A 53 -6.69 5.28 -2.54
N LEU A 54 -5.96 5.37 -1.43
CA LEU A 54 -6.39 4.76 -0.17
C LEU A 54 -7.65 5.43 0.36
N ASN A 55 -7.69 6.77 0.35
CA ASN A 55 -8.87 7.51 0.82
C ASN A 55 -10.11 7.19 -0.02
N ASN A 56 -9.95 7.08 -1.33
CA ASN A 56 -11.06 6.73 -2.22
C ASN A 56 -11.56 5.31 -1.95
N ALA A 57 -10.64 4.37 -1.68
CA ALA A 57 -11.02 3.01 -1.35
C ALA A 57 -11.83 2.96 -0.04
N ILE A 58 -11.37 3.67 0.99
CA ILE A 58 -12.03 3.69 2.29
C ILE A 58 -13.43 4.31 2.20
N LYS A 59 -13.60 5.32 1.33
CA LYS A 59 -14.89 5.98 1.12
C LYS A 59 -15.83 5.21 0.22
N SER A 60 -15.37 4.19 -0.48
CA SER A 60 -16.21 3.41 -1.38
C SER A 60 -17.24 2.61 -0.58
N LYS A 61 -18.33 2.22 -1.26
CA LYS A 61 -19.40 1.42 -0.64
C LYS A 61 -19.59 0.14 -1.44
N PRO A 62 -19.40 -1.02 -0.82
CA PRO A 62 -19.01 -1.20 0.60
C PRO A 62 -17.53 -0.84 0.82
N ASN A 63 -17.21 -0.41 2.04
CA ASN A 63 -15.84 -0.15 2.43
C ASN A 63 -15.07 -1.48 2.39
N PRO A 64 -13.92 -1.56 1.69
CA PRO A 64 -13.17 -2.80 1.58
C PRO A 64 -12.50 -3.23 2.91
N LEU A 65 -12.30 -2.30 3.85
CA LEU A 65 -11.75 -2.63 5.16
C LEU A 65 -12.86 -3.12 6.09
N TYR A 66 -12.62 -4.23 6.78
CA TYR A 66 -13.57 -4.76 7.75
C TYR A 66 -13.69 -3.89 8.99
N LYS A 67 -12.61 -3.21 9.37
CA LYS A 67 -12.58 -2.28 10.50
C LYS A 67 -11.75 -1.06 10.12
N LYS A 68 -12.17 0.13 10.58
CA LYS A 68 -11.45 1.38 10.32
C LYS A 68 -10.00 1.33 10.80
N GLU A 69 -9.76 0.67 11.93
CA GLU A 69 -8.42 0.60 12.52
C GLU A 69 -7.43 -0.09 11.59
N TYR A 70 -7.89 -0.95 10.70
CA TYR A 70 -7.01 -1.67 9.79
C TYR A 70 -6.33 -0.77 8.77
N ALA A 71 -6.84 0.46 8.55
CA ALA A 71 -6.16 1.43 7.70
C ALA A 71 -4.76 1.75 8.20
N SER A 72 -4.51 1.67 9.50
CA SER A 72 -3.19 1.92 10.06
C SER A 72 -2.13 0.89 9.63
N ARG A 73 -2.55 -0.24 9.10
CA ARG A 73 -1.65 -1.26 8.57
C ARG A 73 -1.14 -0.92 7.17
N ILE A 74 -1.74 0.07 6.51
CA ILE A 74 -1.37 0.48 5.16
C ILE A 74 -0.59 1.78 5.25
N THR A 75 0.68 1.74 4.84
CA THR A 75 1.54 2.90 4.73
C THR A 75 1.62 3.27 3.26
N THR A 76 1.31 4.53 2.93
CA THR A 76 1.43 5.03 1.57
C THR A 76 2.82 5.61 1.35
N GLY A 77 3.26 5.60 0.11
CA GLY A 77 4.56 6.14 -0.23
C GLY A 77 4.71 6.32 -1.73
N ASN A 78 5.91 6.65 -2.17
CA ASN A 78 6.23 6.77 -3.58
C ASN A 78 7.50 6.00 -3.90
N PHE A 79 7.69 5.68 -5.19
CA PHE A 79 8.81 4.84 -5.60
C PHE A 79 10.17 5.47 -5.33
N ASP A 80 10.27 6.80 -5.43
CA ASP A 80 11.57 7.47 -5.30
C ASP A 80 12.03 7.55 -3.85
N ASP A 81 11.13 7.98 -2.95
CA ASP A 81 11.48 8.18 -1.55
C ASP A 81 11.56 6.86 -0.78
N ASP A 82 10.77 5.87 -1.20
CA ASP A 82 10.57 4.64 -0.42
C ASP A 82 11.20 3.41 -1.07
N PHE A 83 12.09 3.62 -2.05
CA PHE A 83 12.75 2.52 -2.77
C PHE A 83 13.52 1.60 -1.81
N GLU A 84 14.19 2.16 -0.81
CA GLU A 84 14.93 1.36 0.17
C GLU A 84 13.99 0.48 1.00
N LYS A 85 12.77 0.92 1.24
CA LYS A 85 11.77 0.10 1.94
C LYS A 85 11.37 -1.11 1.13
N ILE A 86 11.31 -0.99 -0.20
CA ILE A 86 11.07 -2.14 -1.09
C ILE A 86 12.17 -3.17 -0.93
N LYS A 87 13.43 -2.73 -0.90
CA LYS A 87 14.57 -3.62 -0.69
C LYS A 87 14.48 -4.34 0.65
N LYS A 88 14.12 -3.64 1.72
CA LYS A 88 13.96 -4.23 3.04
C LYS A 88 12.87 -5.32 3.03
N THR A 89 11.78 -5.07 2.32
CA THR A 89 10.70 -6.05 2.20
C THR A 89 11.19 -7.31 1.50
N LEU A 90 11.98 -7.17 0.43
CA LEU A 90 12.55 -8.30 -0.30
C LEU A 90 13.51 -9.13 0.56
N TYR A 91 14.33 -8.47 1.38
CA TYR A 91 15.32 -9.17 2.19
C TYR A 91 14.75 -9.76 3.47
N HIS A 92 13.53 -9.42 3.84
CA HIS A 92 12.83 -10.07 4.93
C HIS A 92 12.24 -11.38 4.45
N HIS A 93 12.49 -12.46 5.14
CA HIS A 93 12.00 -13.79 4.76
C HIS A 93 10.47 -13.87 4.75
N SER A 94 9.80 -12.92 5.40
CA SER A 94 8.33 -12.87 5.48
C SER A 94 7.73 -11.75 4.61
N GLY A 95 8.53 -11.15 3.72
CA GLY A 95 8.06 -10.06 2.86
C GLY A 95 7.75 -10.52 1.44
N ILE A 96 6.70 -9.95 0.86
CA ILE A 96 6.29 -10.21 -0.53
C ILE A 96 6.09 -8.87 -1.23
N ILE A 97 6.41 -8.83 -2.53
CA ILE A 97 6.15 -7.67 -3.37
C ILE A 97 5.12 -8.05 -4.43
N ILE A 98 4.08 -7.23 -4.54
CA ILE A 98 3.05 -7.38 -5.55
C ILE A 98 3.10 -6.16 -6.47
N SER A 99 3.30 -6.39 -7.76
CA SER A 99 3.34 -5.31 -8.74
C SER A 99 2.05 -5.31 -9.55
N ILE A 100 1.40 -4.16 -9.63
CA ILE A 100 0.16 -3.95 -10.37
C ILE A 100 0.46 -3.00 -11.53
N ASN A 101 0.27 -3.48 -12.74
CA ASN A 101 0.45 -2.65 -13.95
C ASN A 101 -0.90 -2.24 -14.52
#